data_deb50616649007337f60eff254f35a82
#
_entry.id   deb50616649007337f60eff254f35a82
#
_cell.length_a   1.000
_cell.length_b   1.000
_cell.length_c   1.000
_cell.angle_alpha   90.00
_cell.angle_beta   90.00
_cell.angle_gamma   90.00
#
_symmetry.space_group_name_H-M   'P 1'
#
loop_
_entity.id
_entity.type
_entity.pdbx_description
1 polymer ?
#
loop_
_entity_poly.entity_id
_entity_poly.type
_entity_poly.pdbx_seq_one_letter_code
_entity_poly.pdbx_strand_id
1 'polypeptide(L)'
;MKINIIGTSGSGKSTFGRRIAEALAIPYIEMDRLYWRSNWQGTPDDEFLATLEKALAASPDWVLDGNYNRTRDVKWRDVDLVVWIDRGFIRTLWQAVTRASRRAWHKQELWPGTGNRESFRRSFLSKDSIIIWTIKTWRSNRKRYEADMGFESQWNENVR
;
A
#
# COMPACT_ATOMS: atom_id res chain seq x y z
N MET A 1 -10.82 1.96 16.10
CA MET A 1 -9.96 2.91 15.34
C MET A 1 -9.58 2.33 13.99
N LYS A 2 -9.88 3.02 12.92
CA LYS A 2 -9.67 2.59 11.52
C LYS A 2 -8.60 3.48 10.87
N ILE A 3 -7.43 2.93 10.59
CA ILE A 3 -6.26 3.70 10.11
C ILE A 3 -5.86 3.23 8.72
N ASN A 4 -5.80 4.13 7.73
CA ASN A 4 -5.24 3.80 6.42
C ASN A 4 -3.84 4.42 6.24
N ILE A 5 -2.85 3.59 5.96
CA ILE A 5 -1.47 4.02 5.69
C ILE A 5 -1.26 4.07 4.17
N ILE A 6 -0.98 5.26 3.66
CA ILE A 6 -0.71 5.51 2.25
C ILE A 6 0.72 5.97 2.01
N GLY A 7 1.19 5.86 0.79
CA GLY A 7 2.52 6.30 0.39
C GLY A 7 3.08 5.51 -0.79
N THR A 8 4.12 6.03 -1.40
CA THR A 8 4.77 5.41 -2.57
C THR A 8 5.43 4.07 -2.19
N SER A 9 5.57 3.17 -3.15
CA SER A 9 6.32 1.92 -2.94
C SER A 9 7.75 2.25 -2.48
N GLY A 10 8.21 1.60 -1.42
CA GLY A 10 9.51 1.89 -0.82
C GLY A 10 9.52 2.99 0.24
N SER A 11 8.40 3.69 0.51
CA SER A 11 8.34 4.73 1.54
C SER A 11 8.42 4.21 2.98
N GLY A 12 8.21 2.91 3.20
CA GLY A 12 8.22 2.29 4.53
C GLY A 12 6.84 2.16 5.17
N LYS A 13 5.76 2.42 4.41
CA LYS A 13 4.38 2.33 4.90
C LYS A 13 4.05 0.98 5.57
N SER A 14 4.44 -0.14 4.95
CA SER A 14 4.14 -1.47 5.50
C SER A 14 4.84 -1.76 6.82
N THR A 15 6.09 -1.30 6.98
CA THR A 15 6.80 -1.40 8.26
C THR A 15 6.15 -0.57 9.34
N PHE A 16 5.75 0.64 8.99
CA PHE A 16 5.08 1.56 9.91
C PHE A 16 3.69 1.04 10.29
N GLY A 17 2.90 0.60 9.30
CA GLY A 17 1.56 0.06 9.53
C GLY A 17 1.54 -1.17 10.43
N ARG A 18 2.47 -2.11 10.23
CA ARG A 18 2.60 -3.28 11.11
C ARG A 18 2.93 -2.90 12.55
N ARG A 19 3.85 -1.96 12.75
CA ARG A 19 4.20 -1.48 14.11
C ARG A 19 3.02 -0.81 14.81
N ILE A 20 2.20 -0.03 14.08
CA ILE A 20 0.99 0.56 14.66
C ILE A 20 -0.01 -0.54 15.03
N ALA A 21 -0.26 -1.49 14.12
CA ALA A 21 -1.18 -2.58 14.36
C ALA A 21 -0.77 -3.43 15.58
N GLU A 22 0.52 -3.73 15.70
CA GLU A 22 1.10 -4.42 16.86
C GLU A 22 0.94 -3.60 18.16
N ALA A 23 1.27 -2.31 18.12
CA ALA A 23 1.18 -1.43 19.30
C ALA A 23 -0.25 -1.24 19.79
N LEU A 24 -1.23 -1.23 18.88
CA LEU A 24 -2.65 -1.07 19.22
C LEU A 24 -3.36 -2.43 19.40
N ALA A 25 -2.68 -3.54 19.15
CA ALA A 25 -3.25 -4.90 19.17
C ALA A 25 -4.49 -5.05 18.26
N ILE A 26 -4.46 -4.42 17.07
CA ILE A 26 -5.54 -4.46 16.06
C ILE A 26 -5.07 -5.12 14.76
N PRO A 27 -5.99 -5.67 13.93
CA PRO A 27 -5.63 -6.33 12.68
C PRO A 27 -4.87 -5.44 11.70
N TYR A 28 -3.84 -6.01 11.06
CA TYR A 28 -3.14 -5.41 9.94
C TYR A 28 -3.61 -6.04 8.63
N ILE A 29 -4.13 -5.21 7.71
CA ILE A 29 -4.66 -5.63 6.42
C ILE A 29 -3.75 -5.06 5.32
N GLU A 30 -3.12 -5.94 4.55
CA GLU A 30 -2.27 -5.58 3.42
C GLU A 30 -3.06 -5.71 2.11
N MET A 31 -3.36 -4.59 1.44
CA MET A 31 -4.16 -4.59 0.20
C MET A 31 -3.48 -5.38 -0.93
N ASP A 32 -2.15 -5.35 -1.01
CA ASP A 32 -1.41 -6.12 -2.00
C ASP A 32 -1.66 -7.63 -1.88
N ARG A 33 -1.85 -8.13 -0.66
CA ARG A 33 -2.20 -9.54 -0.41
C ARG A 33 -3.61 -9.90 -0.89
N LEU A 34 -4.54 -8.96 -0.85
CA LEU A 34 -5.90 -9.15 -1.34
C LEU A 34 -5.98 -9.03 -2.87
N TYR A 35 -5.06 -8.26 -3.45
CA TYR A 35 -5.06 -7.95 -4.87
C TYR A 35 -4.31 -8.97 -5.73
N TRP A 36 -3.13 -9.43 -5.29
CA TRP A 36 -2.27 -10.28 -6.11
C TRP A 36 -2.58 -11.76 -5.97
N ARG A 37 -2.90 -12.38 -7.10
CA ARG A 37 -3.06 -13.83 -7.28
C ARG A 37 -1.75 -14.46 -7.75
N SER A 38 -1.74 -15.80 -7.86
CA SER A 38 -0.62 -16.55 -8.44
C SER A 38 -0.23 -16.00 -9.82
N ASN A 39 1.04 -16.14 -10.18
CA ASN A 39 1.61 -15.65 -11.44
C ASN A 39 1.45 -14.13 -11.64
N TRP A 40 1.38 -13.36 -10.55
CA TRP A 40 1.24 -11.89 -10.59
C TRP A 40 -0.04 -11.40 -11.31
N GLN A 41 -1.06 -12.21 -11.33
CA GLN A 41 -2.36 -11.79 -11.84
C GLN A 41 -3.05 -10.89 -10.82
N GLY A 42 -3.59 -9.78 -11.31
CA GLY A 42 -4.44 -8.91 -10.48
C GLY A 42 -5.83 -9.51 -10.32
N THR A 43 -6.41 -9.34 -9.15
CA THR A 43 -7.82 -9.66 -8.91
C THR A 43 -8.70 -8.67 -9.68
N PRO A 44 -9.78 -9.13 -10.36
CA PRO A 44 -10.77 -8.24 -10.96
C PRO A 44 -11.31 -7.23 -9.96
N ASP A 45 -11.66 -6.04 -10.44
CA ASP A 45 -11.99 -4.91 -9.56
C ASP A 45 -13.16 -5.20 -8.63
N ASP A 46 -14.25 -5.80 -9.15
CA ASP A 46 -15.44 -6.12 -8.36
C ASP A 46 -15.14 -7.12 -7.24
N GLU A 47 -14.36 -8.13 -7.54
CA GLU A 47 -13.95 -9.15 -6.57
C GLU A 47 -12.97 -8.58 -5.54
N PHE A 48 -12.05 -7.71 -5.99
CA PHE A 48 -11.13 -7.03 -5.10
C PHE A 48 -11.86 -6.10 -4.13
N LEU A 49 -12.83 -5.32 -4.61
CA LEU A 49 -13.67 -4.47 -3.76
C LEU A 49 -14.46 -5.28 -2.75
N ALA A 50 -15.13 -6.36 -3.18
CA ALA A 50 -15.89 -7.23 -2.28
C ALA A 50 -15.00 -7.89 -1.21
N THR A 51 -13.78 -8.33 -1.59
CA THR A 51 -12.82 -8.92 -0.66
C THR A 51 -12.31 -7.89 0.34
N LEU A 52 -12.06 -6.67 -0.11
CA LEU A 52 -11.65 -5.57 0.75
C LEU A 52 -12.76 -5.20 1.75
N GLU A 53 -14.00 -5.03 1.29
CA GLU A 53 -15.14 -4.73 2.17
C GLU A 53 -15.31 -5.80 3.25
N LYS A 54 -15.23 -7.08 2.86
CA LYS A 54 -15.29 -8.21 3.80
C LYS A 54 -14.15 -8.15 4.83
N ALA A 55 -12.93 -7.84 4.39
CA ALA A 55 -11.78 -7.75 5.28
C ALA A 55 -11.91 -6.57 6.28
N LEU A 56 -12.42 -5.42 5.83
CA LEU A 56 -12.66 -4.26 6.69
C LEU A 56 -13.82 -4.47 7.66
N ALA A 57 -14.84 -5.21 7.26
CA ALA A 57 -15.99 -5.53 8.11
C ALA A 57 -15.70 -6.61 9.18
N ALA A 58 -14.60 -7.35 9.04
CA ALA A 58 -14.24 -8.43 9.95
C ALA A 58 -13.81 -7.95 11.35
N SER A 59 -13.47 -6.67 11.50
CA SER A 59 -13.11 -6.07 12.79
C SER A 59 -13.55 -4.61 12.86
N PRO A 60 -13.98 -4.11 14.04
CA PRO A 60 -14.28 -2.70 14.23
C PRO A 60 -13.06 -1.80 14.13
N ASP A 61 -11.87 -2.37 14.36
CA ASP A 61 -10.59 -1.67 14.34
C ASP A 61 -9.64 -2.34 13.37
N TRP A 62 -8.85 -1.56 12.64
CA TRP A 62 -7.86 -2.09 11.70
C TRP A 62 -6.81 -1.06 11.28
N VAL A 63 -5.67 -1.56 10.81
CA VAL A 63 -4.68 -0.80 10.04
C VAL A 63 -4.66 -1.34 8.62
N LEU A 64 -5.03 -0.51 7.65
CA LEU A 64 -5.02 -0.83 6.22
C LEU A 64 -3.77 -0.27 5.56
N ASP A 65 -2.93 -1.13 4.99
CA ASP A 65 -1.77 -0.75 4.19
C ASP A 65 -2.08 -0.88 2.71
N GLY A 66 -2.15 0.21 2.01
CA GLY A 66 -2.34 0.20 0.57
C GLY A 66 -2.90 1.50 0.01
N ASN A 67 -2.77 1.60 -1.32
CA ASN A 67 -2.97 2.86 -2.01
C ASN A 67 -3.67 2.70 -3.36
N TYR A 68 -4.55 1.74 -3.46
CA TYR A 68 -5.35 1.53 -4.66
C TYR A 68 -6.41 2.62 -4.77
N ASN A 69 -6.29 3.50 -5.76
CA ASN A 69 -7.17 4.66 -5.92
C ASN A 69 -8.64 4.27 -6.13
N ARG A 70 -8.87 3.20 -6.92
CA ARG A 70 -10.20 2.66 -7.21
C ARG A 70 -10.96 2.13 -5.99
N THR A 71 -10.30 1.98 -4.84
CA THR A 71 -10.92 1.53 -3.59
C THR A 71 -11.21 2.67 -2.63
N ARG A 72 -11.03 3.94 -3.05
CA ARG A 72 -11.14 5.11 -2.19
C ARG A 72 -12.47 5.18 -1.45
N ASP A 73 -13.57 5.01 -2.17
CA ASP A 73 -14.92 5.13 -1.62
C ASP A 73 -15.23 4.04 -0.57
N VAL A 74 -14.58 2.90 -0.69
CA VAL A 74 -14.71 1.80 0.28
C VAL A 74 -13.80 2.04 1.50
N LYS A 75 -12.51 2.23 1.26
CA LYS A 75 -11.52 2.30 2.35
C LYS A 75 -11.60 3.55 3.21
N TRP A 76 -12.18 4.64 2.67
CA TRP A 76 -12.28 5.92 3.37
C TRP A 76 -13.70 6.25 3.86
N ARG A 77 -14.67 5.37 3.61
CA ARG A 77 -16.06 5.58 4.06
C ARG A 77 -16.16 5.83 5.57
N ASP A 78 -15.42 5.03 6.35
CA ASP A 78 -15.46 5.07 7.83
C ASP A 78 -14.05 5.13 8.44
N VAL A 79 -13.08 5.71 7.74
CA VAL A 79 -11.70 5.81 8.24
C VAL A 79 -11.59 6.92 9.27
N ASP A 80 -10.96 6.63 10.41
CA ASP A 80 -10.72 7.64 11.45
C ASP A 80 -9.45 8.45 11.18
N LEU A 81 -8.43 7.82 10.56
CA LEU A 81 -7.13 8.44 10.32
C LEU A 81 -6.48 7.92 9.03
N VAL A 82 -6.07 8.85 8.17
CA VAL A 82 -5.23 8.55 7.02
C VAL A 82 -3.82 9.07 7.29
N VAL A 83 -2.83 8.18 7.23
CA VAL A 83 -1.43 8.53 7.45
C VAL A 83 -0.66 8.41 6.15
N TRP A 84 -0.17 9.53 5.66
CA TRP A 84 0.68 9.57 4.48
C TRP A 84 2.16 9.51 4.85
N ILE A 85 2.85 8.47 4.41
CA ILE A 85 4.30 8.34 4.55
C ILE A 85 4.97 8.99 3.35
N ASP A 86 5.30 10.28 3.51
CA ASP A 86 6.07 11.04 2.51
C ASP A 86 7.57 10.95 2.84
N ARG A 87 8.32 10.40 1.92
CA ARG A 87 9.79 10.38 1.98
C ARG A 87 10.37 10.92 0.69
N GLY A 88 11.53 11.60 0.81
CA GLY A 88 12.25 12.12 -0.35
C GLY A 88 12.55 11.03 -1.38
N PHE A 89 12.53 11.40 -2.66
CA PHE A 89 12.67 10.49 -3.81
C PHE A 89 13.89 9.55 -3.70
N ILE A 90 15.06 10.09 -3.39
CA ILE A 90 16.30 9.31 -3.32
C ILE A 90 16.20 8.21 -2.26
N ARG A 91 15.67 8.54 -1.09
CA ARG A 91 15.51 7.58 0.01
C ARG A 91 14.48 6.50 -0.33
N THR A 92 13.38 6.88 -0.94
CA THR A 92 12.33 5.95 -1.39
C THR A 92 12.87 5.00 -2.45
N LEU A 93 13.59 5.53 -3.44
CA LEU A 93 14.21 4.73 -4.50
C LEU A 93 15.27 3.77 -3.94
N TRP A 94 16.15 4.25 -3.07
CA TRP A 94 17.15 3.42 -2.41
C TRP A 94 16.51 2.26 -1.64
N GLN A 95 15.46 2.53 -0.87
CA GLN A 95 14.73 1.50 -0.13
C GLN A 95 14.01 0.51 -1.07
N ALA A 96 13.46 0.98 -2.19
CA ALA A 96 12.85 0.10 -3.19
C ALA A 96 13.89 -0.83 -3.83
N VAL A 97 15.06 -0.28 -4.23
CA VAL A 97 16.16 -1.05 -4.83
C VAL A 97 16.72 -2.09 -3.85
N THR A 98 17.07 -1.69 -2.64
CA THR A 98 17.64 -2.61 -1.64
C THR A 98 16.67 -3.71 -1.26
N ARG A 99 15.38 -3.39 -1.12
CA ARG A 99 14.32 -4.37 -0.86
C ARG A 99 14.17 -5.36 -2.02
N ALA A 100 14.09 -4.86 -3.26
CA ALA A 100 13.97 -5.70 -4.44
C ALA A 100 15.19 -6.62 -4.62
N SER A 101 16.40 -6.10 -4.44
CA SER A 101 17.63 -6.88 -4.50
C SER A 101 17.66 -7.99 -3.44
N ARG A 102 17.33 -7.66 -2.19
CA ARG A 102 17.28 -8.65 -1.10
C ARG A 102 16.24 -9.74 -1.35
N ARG A 103 15.05 -9.38 -1.81
CA ARG A 103 13.97 -10.34 -2.11
C ARG A 103 14.32 -11.24 -3.30
N ALA A 104 14.91 -10.66 -4.36
CA ALA A 104 15.37 -11.43 -5.51
C ALA A 104 16.50 -12.39 -5.14
N TRP A 105 17.44 -11.97 -4.28
CA TRP A 105 18.53 -12.81 -3.79
C TRP A 105 18.03 -14.01 -2.99
N HIS A 106 17.13 -13.77 -2.04
CA HIS A 106 16.57 -14.81 -1.18
C HIS A 106 15.42 -15.59 -1.81
N LYS A 107 15.00 -15.26 -3.05
CA LYS A 107 13.83 -15.87 -3.72
C LYS A 107 12.59 -15.92 -2.83
N GLN A 108 12.43 -14.92 -1.98
CA GLN A 108 11.36 -14.87 -0.99
C GLN A 108 10.00 -14.78 -1.68
N GLU A 109 9.06 -15.64 -1.26
CA GLU A 109 7.66 -15.50 -1.64
C GLU A 109 7.06 -14.27 -0.96
N LEU A 110 6.38 -13.43 -1.74
CA LEU A 110 5.85 -12.16 -1.23
C LEU A 110 4.57 -12.33 -0.43
N TRP A 111 3.69 -13.16 -0.94
CA TRP A 111 2.42 -13.48 -0.29
C TRP A 111 2.26 -15.00 -0.25
N PRO A 112 2.16 -15.59 0.96
CA PRO A 112 2.07 -17.05 1.12
C PRO A 112 0.94 -17.66 0.29
N GLY A 113 1.26 -18.73 -0.44
CA GLY A 113 0.30 -19.47 -1.26
C GLY A 113 0.11 -18.92 -2.68
N THR A 114 0.73 -17.80 -3.05
CA THR A 114 0.66 -17.26 -4.42
C THR A 114 1.78 -17.75 -5.33
N GLY A 115 2.90 -18.20 -4.77
CA GLY A 115 4.11 -18.53 -5.52
C GLY A 115 4.83 -17.31 -6.10
N ASN A 116 4.36 -16.09 -5.84
CA ASN A 116 4.93 -14.88 -6.40
C ASN A 116 6.27 -14.54 -5.75
N ARG A 117 7.33 -14.58 -6.55
CA ARG A 117 8.70 -14.25 -6.11
C ARG A 117 9.27 -13.13 -6.97
N GLU A 118 9.99 -12.22 -6.36
CA GLU A 118 10.77 -11.22 -7.10
C GLU A 118 12.01 -11.88 -7.72
N SER A 119 12.34 -11.46 -8.93
CA SER A 119 13.59 -11.82 -9.60
C SER A 119 14.31 -10.57 -10.07
N PHE A 120 15.64 -10.63 -10.19
CA PHE A 120 16.42 -9.48 -10.68
C PHE A 120 15.92 -8.98 -12.04
N ARG A 121 15.62 -9.92 -12.96
CA ARG A 121 15.11 -9.57 -14.30
C ARG A 121 13.79 -8.81 -14.19
N ARG A 122 12.86 -9.27 -13.36
CA ARG A 122 11.55 -8.62 -13.18
C ARG A 122 11.68 -7.28 -12.46
N SER A 123 12.50 -7.21 -11.43
CA SER A 123 12.65 -6.00 -10.61
C SER A 123 13.39 -4.87 -11.32
N PHE A 124 14.33 -5.19 -12.24
CA PHE A 124 15.21 -4.18 -12.84
C PHE A 124 15.05 -4.03 -14.34
N LEU A 125 14.72 -5.09 -15.10
CA LEU A 125 14.75 -5.11 -16.55
C LEU A 125 13.36 -5.27 -17.20
N SER A 126 12.31 -5.48 -16.44
CA SER A 126 10.96 -5.64 -16.97
C SER A 126 10.23 -4.29 -17.06
N LYS A 127 9.28 -4.18 -18.00
CA LYS A 127 8.33 -3.05 -18.04
C LYS A 127 7.48 -2.96 -16.77
N ASP A 128 7.29 -4.09 -16.07
CA ASP A 128 6.58 -4.21 -14.78
C ASP A 128 7.50 -4.00 -13.58
N SER A 129 8.71 -3.47 -13.80
CA SER A 129 9.67 -3.20 -12.74
C SER A 129 9.10 -2.21 -11.73
N ILE A 130 9.04 -2.62 -10.46
CA ILE A 130 8.61 -1.76 -9.36
C ILE A 130 9.49 -0.52 -9.23
N ILE A 131 10.76 -0.61 -9.62
CA ILE A 131 11.72 0.51 -9.59
C ILE A 131 11.36 1.52 -10.67
N ILE A 132 11.16 1.06 -11.92
CA ILE A 132 10.74 1.92 -13.04
C ILE A 132 9.38 2.55 -12.72
N TRP A 133 8.45 1.77 -12.19
CA TRP A 133 7.14 2.26 -11.77
C TRP A 133 7.28 3.33 -10.70
N THR A 134 8.10 3.11 -9.67
CA THR A 134 8.36 4.10 -8.60
C THR A 134 8.91 5.41 -9.17
N ILE A 135 9.88 5.34 -10.09
CA ILE A 135 10.47 6.53 -10.73
C ILE A 135 9.40 7.30 -11.52
N LYS A 136 8.62 6.60 -12.34
CA LYS A 136 7.59 7.21 -13.20
C LYS A 136 6.44 7.83 -12.41
N THR A 137 6.04 7.19 -11.32
CA THR A 137 4.81 7.56 -10.59
C THR A 137 5.06 8.38 -9.33
N TRP A 138 6.31 8.56 -8.90
CA TRP A 138 6.62 9.24 -7.65
C TRP A 138 6.01 10.66 -7.58
N ARG A 139 6.25 11.49 -8.62
CA ARG A 139 5.74 12.86 -8.67
C ARG A 139 4.21 12.92 -8.76
N SER A 140 3.60 12.08 -9.59
CA SER A 140 2.14 12.05 -9.77
C SER A 140 1.44 11.51 -8.51
N ASN A 141 1.99 10.50 -7.88
CA ASN A 141 1.48 9.97 -6.61
C ASN A 141 1.56 11.03 -5.51
N ARG A 142 2.70 11.72 -5.39
CA ARG A 142 2.87 12.77 -4.39
C ARG A 142 1.84 13.90 -4.56
N LYS A 143 1.68 14.44 -5.78
CA LYS A 143 0.66 15.45 -6.05
C LYS A 143 -0.75 14.99 -5.71
N ARG A 144 -1.07 13.72 -5.99
CA ARG A 144 -2.36 13.15 -5.65
C ARG A 144 -2.56 13.07 -4.13
N TYR A 145 -1.54 12.60 -3.39
CA TYR A 145 -1.64 12.54 -1.93
C TYR A 145 -1.73 13.92 -1.29
N GLU A 146 -0.99 14.89 -1.80
CA GLU A 146 -1.11 16.30 -1.38
C GLU A 146 -2.54 16.82 -1.59
N ALA A 147 -3.17 16.52 -2.74
CA ALA A 147 -4.55 16.88 -3.00
C ALA A 147 -5.54 16.13 -2.09
N ASP A 148 -5.32 14.84 -1.90
CA ASP A 148 -6.18 14.00 -1.05
C ASP A 148 -6.13 14.45 0.41
N MET A 149 -4.94 14.77 0.94
CA MET A 149 -4.75 15.25 2.32
C MET A 149 -5.22 16.70 2.50
N GLY A 150 -5.08 17.56 1.50
CA GLY A 150 -5.59 18.93 1.51
C GLY A 150 -7.11 18.99 1.52
N PHE A 151 -7.78 18.05 0.88
CA PHE A 151 -9.24 17.96 0.90
C PHE A 151 -9.77 17.56 2.30
N GLU A 152 -9.06 16.69 3.03
CA GLU A 152 -9.46 16.31 4.39
C GLU A 152 -9.17 17.37 5.44
N SER A 153 -8.15 18.21 5.27
CA SER A 153 -7.91 19.33 6.18
C SER A 153 -9.05 20.35 6.17
N GLN A 154 -9.73 20.51 5.04
CA GLN A 154 -10.94 21.36 4.94
C GLN A 154 -12.17 20.74 5.60
N TRP A 155 -12.25 19.41 5.66
CA TRP A 155 -13.36 18.71 6.34
C TRP A 155 -13.28 18.83 7.87
N ASN A 156 -12.08 18.77 8.44
CA ASN A 156 -11.87 18.85 9.87
C ASN A 156 -12.04 20.28 10.43
N GLU A 157 -11.96 21.32 9.62
CA GLU A 157 -12.23 22.71 10.05
C GLU A 157 -13.73 23.00 10.19
N ASN A 158 -14.60 22.21 9.55
CA ASN A 158 -16.05 22.37 9.62
C ASN A 158 -16.73 21.50 10.70
N VAL A 159 -15.96 20.73 11.48
CA VAL A 159 -16.43 19.92 12.61
C VAL A 159 -15.78 20.40 13.90
N ARG A 160 -16.02 21.69 14.23
CA ARG A 160 -15.77 22.23 15.57
C ARG A 160 -17.07 22.78 16.15
#